data_ec33abcdfcdc138fd5d8141c0fb971a4
#
_entry.id   ec33abcdfcdc138fd5d8141c0fb971a4
#
_cell.length_a   1.000
_cell.length_b   1.000
_cell.length_c   1.000
_cell.angle_alpha   90.00
_cell.angle_beta   90.00
_cell.angle_gamma   90.00
#
_symmetry.space_group_name_H-M   'P 1'
#
loop_
_entity.id
_entity.type
_entity.pdbx_description
1 polymer ?
#
loop_
_entity_poly.entity_id
_entity_poly.type
_entity_poly.pdbx_seq_one_letter_code
_entity_poly.pdbx_strand_id
1 'polypeptide(L)'
;MRATTYVAMGDSFTAGVTEDAPRWADEVAHALGPDTRYENLAWKGATSEDVERQQVERALQLQPDLVTLVCGANDVLLSTRPDPTEYAERLSRMFERLRREAPKAEILTATYPDISQFLDLRPRSRARVEKGMLLFNQACRTVARRHDVALLDGFDHPAAGDRDTYGDDGFHPSEEGHRHAAMEFLRALRGRFRLPERSKKEVSA
;
A
#
# COMPACT_ATOMS: atom_id res chain seq x y z
N MET A 1 25.53 -10.55 -7.55
CA MET A 1 24.74 -9.31 -7.55
C MET A 1 24.37 -8.97 -6.13
N ARG A 2 24.23 -7.70 -5.74
CA ARG A 2 23.74 -7.33 -4.40
C ARG A 2 22.26 -7.79 -4.26
N ALA A 3 21.91 -8.35 -3.11
CA ALA A 3 20.53 -8.69 -2.79
C ALA A 3 19.62 -7.45 -2.88
N THR A 4 18.41 -7.61 -3.41
CA THR A 4 17.41 -6.56 -3.43
C THR A 4 16.87 -6.34 -2.01
N THR A 5 16.79 -5.08 -1.57
CA THR A 5 16.14 -4.74 -0.30
C THR A 5 14.76 -4.16 -0.58
N TYR A 6 13.71 -4.86 -0.16
CA TYR A 6 12.33 -4.40 -0.25
C TYR A 6 11.79 -4.06 1.14
N VAL A 7 11.24 -2.85 1.28
CA VAL A 7 10.61 -2.38 2.52
C VAL A 7 9.16 -2.03 2.25
N ALA A 8 8.24 -2.67 2.98
CA ALA A 8 6.82 -2.33 2.94
C ALA A 8 6.46 -1.46 4.15
N MET A 9 5.78 -0.35 3.89
CA MET A 9 5.30 0.60 4.90
C MET A 9 3.79 0.81 4.76
N GLY A 10 3.14 1.13 5.86
CA GLY A 10 1.72 1.46 5.84
C GLY A 10 0.97 1.02 7.08
N ASP A 11 -0.30 0.72 6.86
CA ASP A 11 -1.26 0.32 7.89
C ASP A 11 -1.63 -1.19 7.80
N SER A 12 -2.82 -1.55 8.30
CA SER A 12 -3.29 -2.93 8.32
C SER A 12 -3.47 -3.58 6.94
N PHE A 13 -3.68 -2.78 5.88
CA PHE A 13 -3.74 -3.32 4.51
C PHE A 13 -2.39 -3.91 4.06
N THR A 14 -1.30 -3.40 4.62
CA THR A 14 0.05 -3.90 4.38
C THR A 14 0.50 -4.89 5.46
N ALA A 15 0.17 -4.61 6.73
CA ALA A 15 0.54 -5.48 7.85
C ALA A 15 -0.20 -6.81 7.87
N GLY A 16 -1.40 -6.87 7.25
CA GLY A 16 -2.34 -7.98 7.40
C GLY A 16 -3.10 -7.93 8.73
N VAL A 17 -4.16 -8.72 8.83
CA VAL A 17 -5.02 -8.78 10.04
C VAL A 17 -4.62 -9.88 11.02
N THR A 18 -3.99 -10.95 10.55
CA THR A 18 -3.46 -12.05 11.36
C THR A 18 -2.01 -12.33 10.96
N GLU A 19 -1.22 -12.92 11.86
CA GLU A 19 0.18 -13.25 11.58
C GLU A 19 0.33 -14.34 10.53
N ASP A 20 -0.62 -15.27 10.47
CA ASP A 20 -0.58 -16.44 9.59
C ASP A 20 -1.26 -16.20 8.23
N ALA A 21 -1.97 -15.09 8.04
CA ALA A 21 -2.65 -14.82 6.78
C ALA A 21 -1.65 -14.32 5.71
N PRO A 22 -1.76 -14.79 4.46
CA PRO A 22 -0.97 -14.26 3.36
C PRO A 22 -1.17 -12.75 3.23
N ARG A 23 -0.08 -12.01 3.05
CA ARG A 23 -0.09 -10.57 2.82
C ARG A 23 0.40 -10.26 1.42
N TRP A 24 -0.22 -9.32 0.74
CA TRP A 24 0.22 -8.93 -0.61
C TRP A 24 1.70 -8.54 -0.66
N ALA A 25 2.22 -7.91 0.41
CA ALA A 25 3.60 -7.48 0.47
C ALA A 25 4.59 -8.68 0.57
N ASP A 26 4.19 -9.75 1.26
CA ASP A 26 4.98 -10.99 1.33
C ASP A 26 5.03 -11.69 -0.02
N GLU A 27 3.90 -11.72 -0.77
CA GLU A 27 3.85 -12.28 -2.12
C GLU A 27 4.71 -11.47 -3.11
N VAL A 28 4.71 -10.14 -2.98
CA VAL A 28 5.62 -9.28 -3.77
C VAL A 28 7.07 -9.62 -3.44
N ALA A 29 7.42 -9.75 -2.15
CA ALA A 29 8.77 -10.13 -1.73
C ALA A 29 9.18 -11.49 -2.29
N HIS A 30 8.29 -12.47 -2.23
CA HIS A 30 8.51 -13.80 -2.81
C HIS A 30 8.77 -13.74 -4.33
N ALA A 31 7.98 -12.93 -5.04
CA ALA A 31 8.12 -12.75 -6.49
C ALA A 31 9.41 -12.02 -6.89
N LEU A 32 10.01 -11.23 -5.98
CA LEU A 32 11.31 -10.58 -6.18
C LEU A 32 12.49 -11.58 -6.06
N GLY A 33 12.25 -12.78 -5.57
CA GLY A 33 13.21 -13.87 -5.52
C GLY A 33 13.82 -14.13 -4.14
N PRO A 34 14.48 -15.30 -3.99
CA PRO A 34 14.93 -15.81 -2.69
C PRO A 34 16.05 -14.96 -2.04
N ASP A 35 16.79 -14.18 -2.83
CA ASP A 35 17.84 -13.29 -2.32
C ASP A 35 17.29 -11.93 -1.87
N THR A 36 15.96 -11.74 -1.84
CA THR A 36 15.34 -10.49 -1.42
C THR A 36 15.40 -10.34 0.10
N ARG A 37 16.05 -9.26 0.57
CA ARG A 37 15.91 -8.82 1.95
C ARG A 37 14.61 -8.05 2.10
N TYR A 38 13.65 -8.63 2.78
CA TYR A 38 12.32 -8.04 2.96
C TYR A 38 12.06 -7.65 4.41
N GLU A 39 11.50 -6.47 4.61
CA GLU A 39 11.04 -5.98 5.91
C GLU A 39 9.66 -5.33 5.76
N ASN A 40 8.69 -5.78 6.55
CA ASN A 40 7.37 -5.16 6.64
C ASN A 40 7.31 -4.31 7.92
N LEU A 41 7.33 -3.00 7.75
CA LEU A 41 7.27 -2.02 8.85
C LEU A 41 5.85 -1.56 9.18
N ALA A 42 4.86 -2.02 8.42
CA ALA A 42 3.47 -1.64 8.62
C ALA A 42 2.89 -2.24 9.90
N TRP A 43 1.91 -1.56 10.50
CA TRP A 43 1.14 -2.10 11.62
C TRP A 43 -0.32 -1.69 11.58
N LYS A 44 -1.17 -2.43 12.28
CA LYS A 44 -2.61 -2.19 12.34
C LYS A 44 -2.93 -0.87 13.00
N GLY A 45 -3.82 -0.11 12.39
CA GLY A 45 -4.28 1.17 12.92
C GLY A 45 -3.35 2.34 12.65
N ALA A 46 -2.21 2.16 11.98
CA ALA A 46 -1.30 3.24 11.66
C ALA A 46 -2.00 4.31 10.80
N THR A 47 -1.88 5.56 11.20
CA THR A 47 -2.26 6.73 10.42
C THR A 47 -1.11 7.19 9.52
N SER A 48 -1.36 8.13 8.61
CA SER A 48 -0.29 8.74 7.82
C SER A 48 0.76 9.43 8.69
N GLU A 49 0.36 9.98 9.84
CA GLU A 49 1.28 10.57 10.82
C GLU A 49 2.19 9.51 11.45
N ASP A 50 1.63 8.37 11.83
CA ASP A 50 2.40 7.26 12.39
C ASP A 50 3.44 6.74 11.40
N VAL A 51 3.03 6.57 10.13
CA VAL A 51 3.93 6.13 9.06
C VAL A 51 5.06 7.14 8.87
N GLU A 52 4.76 8.44 8.77
CA GLU A 52 5.75 9.50 8.64
C GLU A 52 6.78 9.47 9.77
N ARG A 53 6.31 9.38 11.02
CA ARG A 53 7.16 9.53 12.21
C ARG A 53 7.97 8.29 12.57
N GLN A 54 7.47 7.09 12.28
CA GLN A 54 8.02 5.87 12.84
C GLN A 54 8.52 4.89 11.76
N GLN A 55 7.94 4.90 10.56
CA GLN A 55 8.33 3.92 9.53
C GLN A 55 9.37 4.47 8.55
N VAL A 56 9.28 5.75 8.15
CA VAL A 56 10.16 6.32 7.12
C VAL A 56 11.62 6.28 7.53
N GLU A 57 11.95 6.69 8.76
CA GLU A 57 13.33 6.62 9.27
C GLU A 57 13.88 5.20 9.27
N ARG A 58 13.06 4.25 9.74
CA ARG A 58 13.44 2.84 9.77
C ARG A 58 13.63 2.27 8.37
N ALA A 59 12.78 2.63 7.42
CA ALA A 59 12.91 2.21 6.03
C ALA A 59 14.22 2.70 5.42
N LEU A 60 14.59 3.97 5.63
CA LEU A 60 15.82 4.55 5.13
C LEU A 60 17.08 3.88 5.71
N GLN A 61 17.08 3.52 7.01
CA GLN A 61 18.18 2.76 7.63
C GLN A 61 18.44 1.41 6.96
N LEU A 62 17.42 0.81 6.36
CA LEU A 62 17.52 -0.46 5.63
C LEU A 62 18.13 -0.30 4.23
N GLN A 63 18.33 0.92 3.75
CA GLN A 63 18.85 1.23 2.41
C GLN A 63 18.06 0.51 1.30
N PRO A 64 16.76 0.80 1.14
CA PRO A 64 15.88 0.06 0.25
C PRO A 64 16.22 0.27 -1.23
N ASP A 65 15.99 -0.75 -2.03
CA ASP A 65 15.94 -0.68 -3.49
C ASP A 65 14.49 -0.54 -3.99
N LEU A 66 13.53 -1.01 -3.18
CA LEU A 66 12.09 -0.90 -3.41
C LEU A 66 11.40 -0.53 -2.12
N VAL A 67 10.49 0.44 -2.20
CA VAL A 67 9.60 0.85 -1.11
C VAL A 67 8.16 0.80 -1.59
N THR A 68 7.28 0.14 -0.84
CA THR A 68 5.84 0.35 -0.97
C THR A 68 5.34 1.12 0.24
N LEU A 69 4.49 2.14 0.02
CA LEU A 69 3.91 2.95 1.08
C LEU A 69 2.41 3.08 0.85
N VAL A 70 1.59 2.44 1.70
CA VAL A 70 0.13 2.45 1.61
C VAL A 70 -0.46 2.84 2.97
N CYS A 71 -0.97 4.06 3.09
CA CYS A 71 -1.56 4.58 4.32
C CYS A 71 -2.64 5.63 4.02
N GLY A 72 -3.50 5.92 5.00
CA GLY A 72 -4.53 6.96 4.91
C GLY A 72 -5.94 6.49 5.22
N ALA A 73 -6.22 5.19 5.17
CA ALA A 73 -7.54 4.66 5.53
C ALA A 73 -7.90 4.98 6.98
N ASN A 74 -6.96 4.82 7.90
CA ASN A 74 -7.16 5.13 9.32
C ASN A 74 -7.34 6.63 9.61
N ASP A 75 -6.69 7.51 8.83
CA ASP A 75 -6.91 8.96 8.92
C ASP A 75 -8.37 9.33 8.63
N VAL A 76 -9.02 8.57 7.74
CA VAL A 76 -10.45 8.75 7.42
C VAL A 76 -11.34 8.07 8.46
N LEU A 77 -11.03 6.84 8.86
CA LEU A 77 -11.89 6.03 9.74
C LEU A 77 -11.90 6.54 11.17
N LEU A 78 -10.73 6.90 11.72
CA LEU A 78 -10.56 7.31 13.10
C LEU A 78 -10.87 8.79 13.34
N SER A 79 -10.98 9.60 12.28
CA SER A 79 -11.28 11.03 12.39
C SER A 79 -12.75 11.34 12.14
N THR A 80 -13.33 12.24 12.94
CA THR A 80 -14.64 12.84 12.66
C THR A 80 -14.57 13.93 11.58
N ARG A 81 -13.37 14.45 11.31
CA ARG A 81 -13.07 15.48 10.31
C ARG A 81 -11.76 15.14 9.60
N PRO A 82 -11.77 14.16 8.68
CA PRO A 82 -10.59 13.81 7.91
C PRO A 82 -10.08 15.03 7.13
N ASP A 83 -8.77 15.27 7.17
CA ASP A 83 -8.14 16.39 6.46
C ASP A 83 -7.28 15.87 5.28
N PRO A 84 -7.79 15.92 4.06
CA PRO A 84 -7.06 15.46 2.87
C PRO A 84 -5.88 16.37 2.52
N THR A 85 -5.87 17.65 2.98
CA THR A 85 -4.77 18.57 2.74
C THR A 85 -3.58 18.19 3.60
N GLU A 86 -3.80 17.99 4.89
CA GLU A 86 -2.76 17.54 5.80
C GLU A 86 -2.20 16.17 5.41
N TYR A 87 -3.06 15.24 4.99
CA TYR A 87 -2.63 13.96 4.44
C TYR A 87 -1.73 14.12 3.21
N ALA A 88 -2.13 14.98 2.26
CA ALA A 88 -1.32 15.25 1.05
C ALA A 88 0.06 15.83 1.39
N GLU A 89 0.12 16.74 2.36
CA GLU A 89 1.37 17.33 2.84
C GLU A 89 2.29 16.27 3.48
N ARG A 90 1.74 15.41 4.36
CA ARG A 90 2.49 14.31 4.97
C ARG A 90 3.03 13.35 3.90
N LEU A 91 2.19 12.92 2.97
CA LEU A 91 2.59 12.03 1.90
C LEU A 91 3.68 12.64 1.02
N SER A 92 3.57 13.95 0.71
CA SER A 92 4.59 14.69 -0.03
C SER A 92 5.92 14.70 0.71
N ARG A 93 5.94 15.03 2.02
CA ARG A 93 7.17 15.00 2.84
C ARG A 93 7.81 13.62 2.90
N MET A 94 7.00 12.56 3.02
CA MET A 94 7.49 11.17 3.02
C MET A 94 8.18 10.84 1.69
N PHE A 95 7.54 11.14 0.56
CA PHE A 95 8.13 10.88 -0.75
C PHE A 95 9.36 11.74 -1.02
N GLU A 96 9.35 13.02 -0.65
CA GLU A 96 10.53 13.90 -0.74
C GLU A 96 11.71 13.35 0.03
N ARG A 97 11.46 12.90 1.26
CA ARG A 97 12.50 12.32 2.10
C ARG A 97 13.05 11.02 1.53
N LEU A 98 12.19 10.11 1.08
CA LEU A 98 12.60 8.87 0.43
C LEU A 98 13.41 9.14 -0.84
N ARG A 99 12.98 10.05 -1.71
CA ARG A 99 13.71 10.41 -2.92
C ARG A 99 15.07 11.03 -2.62
N ARG A 100 15.17 11.88 -1.58
CA ARG A 100 16.42 12.52 -1.20
C ARG A 100 17.42 11.55 -0.59
N GLU A 101 16.98 10.66 0.29
CA GLU A 101 17.86 9.81 1.10
C GLU A 101 18.04 8.40 0.50
N ALA A 102 17.10 7.94 -0.33
CA ALA A 102 17.20 6.70 -1.11
C ALA A 102 16.92 6.95 -2.61
N PRO A 103 17.74 7.75 -3.31
CA PRO A 103 17.43 8.25 -4.66
C PRO A 103 17.36 7.15 -5.72
N LYS A 104 17.87 5.96 -5.46
CA LYS A 104 17.80 4.79 -6.36
C LYS A 104 16.63 3.87 -6.08
N ALA A 105 15.94 4.07 -4.97
CA ALA A 105 14.79 3.25 -4.63
C ALA A 105 13.62 3.53 -5.57
N GLU A 106 13.02 2.47 -6.10
CA GLU A 106 11.68 2.60 -6.69
C GLU A 106 10.66 2.74 -5.56
N ILE A 107 9.74 3.68 -5.72
CA ILE A 107 8.70 3.94 -4.73
C ILE A 107 7.35 3.68 -5.38
N LEU A 108 6.52 2.92 -4.69
CA LEU A 108 5.19 2.55 -5.12
C LEU A 108 4.17 2.86 -4.03
N THR A 109 3.04 3.42 -4.40
CA THR A 109 1.90 3.65 -3.50
C THR A 109 0.61 3.13 -4.11
N ALA A 110 -0.48 3.15 -3.34
CA ALA A 110 -1.79 2.77 -3.83
C ALA A 110 -2.88 3.69 -3.30
N THR A 111 -3.98 3.84 -4.06
CA THR A 111 -5.25 4.29 -3.53
C THR A 111 -6.01 3.10 -2.93
N TYR A 112 -6.90 3.40 -1.97
CA TYR A 112 -7.77 2.39 -1.37
C TYR A 112 -9.05 2.24 -2.19
N PRO A 113 -9.65 1.05 -2.24
CA PRO A 113 -11.02 0.88 -2.69
C PRO A 113 -11.98 1.67 -1.79
N ASP A 114 -13.24 1.81 -2.19
CA ASP A 114 -14.26 2.37 -1.31
C ASP A 114 -14.59 1.39 -0.18
N ILE A 115 -13.90 1.56 0.93
CA ILE A 115 -14.03 0.74 2.13
C ILE A 115 -15.37 0.91 2.85
N SER A 116 -16.19 1.90 2.46
CA SER A 116 -17.52 2.12 3.07
C SER A 116 -18.58 1.13 2.58
N GLN A 117 -18.33 0.44 1.46
CA GLN A 117 -19.32 -0.40 0.78
C GLN A 117 -19.83 -1.54 1.65
N PHE A 118 -18.92 -2.24 2.33
CA PHE A 118 -19.25 -3.46 3.07
C PHE A 118 -19.20 -3.29 4.59
N LEU A 119 -18.86 -2.09 5.08
CA LEU A 119 -18.88 -1.79 6.51
C LEU A 119 -20.31 -1.56 7.01
N ASP A 120 -20.63 -2.08 8.19
CA ASP A 120 -21.90 -1.77 8.89
C ASP A 120 -21.81 -0.39 9.53
N LEU A 121 -22.10 0.63 8.75
CA LEU A 121 -22.04 2.03 9.16
C LEU A 121 -23.43 2.69 9.12
N ARG A 122 -23.70 3.53 10.13
CA ARG A 122 -24.85 4.44 10.08
C ARG A 122 -24.75 5.35 8.86
N PRO A 123 -25.88 5.78 8.23
CA PRO A 123 -25.86 6.55 6.98
C PRO A 123 -24.94 7.77 6.98
N ARG A 124 -24.94 8.55 8.08
CA ARG A 124 -24.06 9.73 8.20
C ARG A 124 -22.57 9.36 8.25
N SER A 125 -22.23 8.26 8.95
CA SER A 125 -20.85 7.78 9.04
C SER A 125 -20.39 7.22 7.69
N ARG A 126 -21.25 6.49 7.00
CA ARG A 126 -20.97 5.97 5.66
C ARG A 126 -20.67 7.11 4.68
N ALA A 127 -21.53 8.13 4.59
CA ALA A 127 -21.32 9.26 3.71
C ALA A 127 -20.03 10.05 4.04
N ARG A 128 -19.65 10.13 5.33
CA ARG A 128 -18.39 10.75 5.76
C ARG A 128 -17.18 9.93 5.30
N VAL A 129 -17.22 8.61 5.50
CA VAL A 129 -16.13 7.71 5.09
C VAL A 129 -15.96 7.70 3.57
N GLU A 130 -17.04 7.51 2.82
CA GLU A 130 -17.07 7.56 1.36
C GLU A 130 -16.44 8.85 0.82
N LYS A 131 -16.93 10.01 1.30
CA LYS A 131 -16.35 11.29 0.92
C LYS A 131 -14.89 11.44 1.32
N GLY A 132 -14.53 10.98 2.52
CA GLY A 132 -13.15 11.01 3.01
C GLY A 132 -12.24 10.18 2.10
N MET A 133 -12.61 8.94 1.80
CA MET A 133 -11.82 8.06 0.93
C MET A 133 -11.64 8.66 -0.47
N LEU A 134 -12.71 9.22 -1.06
CA LEU A 134 -12.62 9.88 -2.36
C LEU A 134 -11.57 11.00 -2.34
N LEU A 135 -11.62 11.89 -1.34
CA LEU A 135 -10.71 13.04 -1.24
C LEU A 135 -9.26 12.61 -0.95
N PHE A 136 -9.07 11.61 -0.08
CA PHE A 136 -7.74 11.09 0.22
C PHE A 136 -7.12 10.37 -0.99
N ASN A 137 -7.90 9.60 -1.73
CA ASN A 137 -7.43 8.97 -2.97
C ASN A 137 -7.07 10.00 -4.05
N GLN A 138 -7.83 11.10 -4.18
CA GLN A 138 -7.50 12.22 -5.08
C GLN A 138 -6.18 12.89 -4.66
N ALA A 139 -5.98 13.09 -3.35
CA ALA A 139 -4.74 13.62 -2.80
C ALA A 139 -3.56 12.68 -3.09
N CYS A 140 -3.72 11.37 -2.84
CA CYS A 140 -2.70 10.35 -3.14
C CYS A 140 -2.30 10.37 -4.62
N ARG A 141 -3.26 10.33 -5.55
CA ARG A 141 -3.01 10.42 -7.01
C ARG A 141 -2.23 11.68 -7.38
N THR A 142 -2.58 12.81 -6.78
CA THR A 142 -1.94 14.10 -7.06
C THR A 142 -0.50 14.13 -6.58
N VAL A 143 -0.27 13.68 -5.34
CA VAL A 143 1.06 13.66 -4.73
C VAL A 143 1.95 12.62 -5.43
N ALA A 144 1.44 11.42 -5.70
CA ALA A 144 2.20 10.39 -6.41
C ALA A 144 2.71 10.89 -7.77
N ARG A 145 1.86 11.55 -8.55
CA ARG A 145 2.26 12.16 -9.84
C ARG A 145 3.32 13.23 -9.68
N ARG A 146 3.19 14.11 -8.65
CA ARG A 146 4.16 15.20 -8.40
C ARG A 146 5.56 14.67 -8.11
N HIS A 147 5.66 13.54 -7.42
CA HIS A 147 6.93 12.97 -6.98
C HIS A 147 7.42 11.80 -7.85
N ASP A 148 6.80 11.58 -9.00
CA ASP A 148 7.09 10.44 -9.91
C ASP A 148 7.10 9.10 -9.15
N VAL A 149 6.11 8.90 -8.29
CA VAL A 149 5.87 7.66 -7.55
C VAL A 149 4.91 6.79 -8.35
N ALA A 150 5.24 5.51 -8.51
CA ALA A 150 4.36 4.57 -9.16
C ALA A 150 3.08 4.40 -8.32
N LEU A 151 1.93 4.36 -8.99
CA LEU A 151 0.63 4.29 -8.34
C LEU A 151 -0.17 3.08 -8.81
N LEU A 152 -0.60 2.26 -7.85
CA LEU A 152 -1.69 1.31 -8.04
C LEU A 152 -3.01 2.00 -7.71
N ASP A 153 -3.89 2.16 -8.70
CA ASP A 153 -5.21 2.74 -8.46
C ASP A 153 -6.23 1.67 -8.06
N GLY A 154 -6.31 1.42 -6.75
CA GLY A 154 -7.25 0.45 -6.18
C GLY A 154 -8.68 0.94 -6.11
N PHE A 155 -8.91 2.27 -6.11
CA PHE A 155 -10.27 2.84 -6.00
C PHE A 155 -11.15 2.52 -7.21
N ASP A 156 -10.58 2.67 -8.41
CA ASP A 156 -11.28 2.41 -9.66
C ASP A 156 -11.04 0.98 -10.20
N HIS A 157 -10.43 0.10 -9.39
CA HIS A 157 -10.14 -1.27 -9.81
C HIS A 157 -11.43 -2.11 -9.88
N PRO A 158 -11.64 -2.94 -10.93
CA PRO A 158 -12.84 -3.76 -11.07
C PRO A 158 -13.13 -4.67 -9.86
N ALA A 159 -12.10 -5.21 -9.21
CA ALA A 159 -12.24 -6.04 -8.01
C ALA A 159 -12.63 -5.24 -6.76
N ALA A 160 -12.61 -3.90 -6.77
CA ALA A 160 -12.96 -3.09 -5.62
C ALA A 160 -14.44 -3.24 -5.18
N GLY A 161 -15.33 -3.62 -6.10
CA GLY A 161 -16.74 -3.89 -5.82
C GLY A 161 -17.06 -5.36 -5.51
N ASP A 162 -16.07 -6.26 -5.56
CA ASP A 162 -16.29 -7.67 -5.32
C ASP A 162 -16.14 -7.98 -3.83
N ARG A 163 -17.24 -8.49 -3.20
CA ARG A 163 -17.28 -8.82 -1.78
C ARG A 163 -16.24 -9.89 -1.39
N ASP A 164 -15.92 -10.81 -2.29
CA ASP A 164 -15.00 -11.91 -2.02
C ASP A 164 -13.54 -11.44 -1.86
N THR A 165 -13.22 -10.25 -2.33
CA THR A 165 -11.91 -9.62 -2.11
C THR A 165 -11.73 -9.03 -0.71
N TYR A 166 -12.80 -9.02 0.11
CA TYR A 166 -12.77 -8.53 1.49
C TYR A 166 -12.98 -9.67 2.47
N GLY A 167 -12.33 -9.58 3.63
CA GLY A 167 -12.54 -10.47 4.76
C GLY A 167 -13.93 -10.32 5.39
N ASP A 168 -14.19 -11.09 6.44
CA ASP A 168 -15.49 -11.12 7.14
C ASP A 168 -15.89 -9.76 7.68
N ASP A 169 -14.92 -8.92 8.05
CA ASP A 169 -15.15 -7.56 8.55
C ASP A 169 -15.60 -6.56 7.45
N GLY A 170 -15.58 -6.95 6.18
CA GLY A 170 -15.97 -6.11 5.04
C GLY A 170 -15.04 -4.93 4.79
N PHE A 171 -13.84 -4.96 5.36
CA PHE A 171 -12.88 -3.85 5.32
C PHE A 171 -11.49 -4.28 4.86
N HIS A 172 -10.88 -5.22 5.56
CA HIS A 172 -9.55 -5.70 5.21
C HIS A 172 -9.62 -6.67 4.03
N PRO A 173 -8.57 -6.75 3.22
CA PRO A 173 -8.51 -7.72 2.14
C PRO A 173 -8.66 -9.16 2.66
N SER A 174 -9.43 -9.98 1.96
CA SER A 174 -9.41 -11.43 2.11
C SER A 174 -8.09 -12.00 1.55
N GLU A 175 -7.90 -13.32 1.65
CA GLU A 175 -6.80 -14.00 0.98
C GLU A 175 -6.80 -13.72 -0.54
N GLU A 176 -7.98 -13.75 -1.18
CA GLU A 176 -8.14 -13.40 -2.60
C GLU A 176 -7.81 -11.93 -2.85
N GLY A 177 -8.25 -11.01 -1.97
CA GLY A 177 -7.93 -9.59 -2.04
C GLY A 177 -6.44 -9.32 -1.93
N HIS A 178 -5.74 -10.00 -1.03
CA HIS A 178 -4.28 -9.90 -0.92
C HIS A 178 -3.58 -10.42 -2.17
N ARG A 179 -4.03 -11.55 -2.74
CA ARG A 179 -3.48 -12.10 -3.98
C ARG A 179 -3.68 -11.15 -5.17
N HIS A 180 -4.87 -10.57 -5.31
CA HIS A 180 -5.14 -9.55 -6.33
C HIS A 180 -4.24 -8.32 -6.16
N ALA A 181 -4.13 -7.80 -4.94
CA ALA A 181 -3.25 -6.66 -4.66
C ALA A 181 -1.79 -6.98 -5.05
N ALA A 182 -1.26 -8.13 -4.68
CA ALA A 182 0.10 -8.54 -5.04
C ALA A 182 0.32 -8.55 -6.55
N MET A 183 -0.62 -9.13 -7.32
CA MET A 183 -0.53 -9.16 -8.78
C MET A 183 -0.51 -7.75 -9.37
N GLU A 184 -1.35 -6.85 -8.88
CA GLU A 184 -1.42 -5.47 -9.37
C GLU A 184 -0.17 -4.66 -8.99
N PHE A 185 0.36 -4.84 -7.77
CA PHE A 185 1.65 -4.24 -7.38
C PHE A 185 2.78 -4.73 -8.28
N LEU A 186 2.89 -6.02 -8.55
CA LEU A 186 3.88 -6.58 -9.47
C LEU A 186 3.69 -6.08 -10.91
N ARG A 187 2.45 -5.85 -11.35
CA ARG A 187 2.16 -5.26 -12.66
C ARG A 187 2.64 -3.81 -12.72
N ALA A 188 2.37 -3.01 -11.69
CA ALA A 188 2.81 -1.62 -11.60
C ALA A 188 4.34 -1.48 -11.55
N LEU A 189 5.06 -2.47 -11.03
CA LEU A 189 6.53 -2.50 -11.02
C LEU A 189 7.15 -2.83 -12.38
N ARG A 190 6.40 -3.41 -13.31
CA ARG A 190 6.94 -3.77 -14.64
C ARG A 190 7.44 -2.54 -15.39
N GLY A 191 8.69 -2.61 -15.85
CA GLY A 191 9.35 -1.51 -16.56
C GLY A 191 9.93 -0.41 -15.68
N ARG A 192 9.57 -0.38 -14.38
CA ARG A 192 10.13 0.55 -13.39
C ARG A 192 11.14 -0.13 -12.46
N PHE A 193 10.92 -1.38 -12.15
CA PHE A 193 11.80 -2.19 -11.31
C PHE A 193 12.15 -3.50 -11.99
N ARG A 194 13.41 -3.96 -11.80
CA ARG A 194 13.87 -5.21 -12.40
C ARG A 194 13.32 -6.39 -11.61
N LEU A 195 12.29 -7.02 -12.15
CA LEU A 195 11.79 -8.29 -11.63
C LEU A 195 12.67 -9.45 -12.14
N PRO A 196 12.91 -10.51 -11.35
CA PRO A 196 13.58 -11.70 -11.84
C PRO A 196 12.78 -12.34 -13.00
N GLU A 197 13.48 -12.91 -13.97
CA GLU A 197 12.82 -13.67 -15.03
C GLU A 197 12.17 -14.91 -14.39
N ARG A 198 10.87 -15.09 -14.59
CA ARG A 198 10.19 -16.33 -14.16
C ARG A 198 10.86 -17.52 -14.85
N SER A 199 11.40 -18.44 -14.06
CA SER A 199 11.89 -19.70 -14.56
C SER A 199 10.75 -20.42 -15.29
N LYS A 200 10.99 -20.85 -16.55
CA LYS A 200 9.99 -21.56 -17.40
C LYS A 200 9.54 -22.92 -16.82
N LYS A 201 9.96 -23.29 -15.61
CA LYS A 201 9.66 -24.57 -14.96
C LYS A 201 8.36 -24.61 -14.17
N GLU A 202 7.71 -23.46 -13.89
CA GLU A 202 6.49 -23.43 -13.05
C GLU A 202 5.17 -23.33 -13.83
N VAL A 203 5.20 -23.47 -15.17
CA VAL A 203 3.99 -23.42 -16.02
C VAL A 203 3.53 -24.83 -16.45
N SER A 204 4.10 -25.89 -15.85
CA SER A 204 3.77 -27.28 -16.20
C SER A 204 3.54 -28.12 -14.93
N ALA A 205 2.60 -27.70 -14.10
CA ALA A 205 2.04 -28.53 -13.03
C ALA A 205 0.58 -28.17 -12.80
#